data_156c52267855a54c702edd2b9f2beef0
#
_entry.id   156c52267855a54c702edd2b9f2beef0
#
_cell.length_a   1.000
_cell.length_b   1.000
_cell.length_c   1.000
_cell.angle_alpha   90.00
_cell.angle_beta   90.00
_cell.angle_gamma   90.00
#
_symmetry.space_group_name_H-M   'P 1'
#
loop_
_entity.id
_entity.type
_entity.pdbx_description
1 polymer ?
#
loop_
_entity_poly.entity_id
_entity_poly.type
_entity_poly.pdbx_seq_one_letter_code
_entity_poly.pdbx_strand_id
1 'polypeptide(L)'
;MKKVYDVIVIGAGHAGIEAALAAARMGKSTLLTTLEKAGVALMPCNPAIGGTAKGHLVREVDALGGQMGLSADEALLQIKMLNRGKGPAVFSLRGQADKALYHDVMLRVLENQKNLDVLYDETTKILVKDGVAHGITTLENGEIEGRAVVIATGVYLNGRTIIGAETNSSGPVGFKNATHLTDNLLSLGIDIRRFKTGTPARIAKDSIDYDEMEVQEGESDIGTFSFMNDGNLYSQMPCWLTYTNEKTHEIIRKNIKRSPLYNGTIHGIGPRYCPSIEDKVMRFPDKTRHQIFVEPEGRDSDLMYIQGMSSSLPKDVQEEMYHSIKGLTHARFIRYAYAIEYDCINPLELSSSLQVKRIKGLYSAGQINGSSGYEEAAAQGLMAGINAALYVDEKPPFTLNRDEAYIGVLIDDLVTKGTNEPYRMMTARAEYRLRLRQDNADLRLTEKGFALGLATEERLKKMQERREEIERIVRLSETVKIKKENGGIFERYEGVQVEKTMPVKEALKHPGITFDVLKEVTNAFSEFSKSALFSAEVMIKYAGYLEKEDAAIRDARRLEEKILPEDIDYNALSGLRIEARQKLSKIRPATLGQASRISGVSPADITVLLIYLKTAK
;
A
#
# COMPACT_ATOMS: atom_id res chain seq x y z
N MET A 1 39.11 12.12 -2.74
CA MET A 1 38.51 10.84 -2.32
C MET A 1 37.15 10.76 -2.98
N LYS A 2 36.77 9.59 -3.58
CA LYS A 2 35.41 9.36 -4.05
C LYS A 2 34.47 9.47 -2.85
N LYS A 3 33.28 10.08 -3.03
CA LYS A 3 32.24 10.18 -1.99
C LYS A 3 31.70 8.79 -1.69
N VAL A 4 31.72 8.35 -0.45
CA VAL A 4 31.09 7.13 0.02
C VAL A 4 29.74 7.50 0.63
N TYR A 5 28.66 6.87 0.17
CA TYR A 5 27.33 7.08 0.74
C TYR A 5 27.04 6.10 1.88
N ASP A 6 26.25 6.53 2.85
CA ASP A 6 25.75 5.61 3.87
C ASP A 6 24.69 4.67 3.27
N VAL A 7 23.75 5.22 2.49
CA VAL A 7 22.68 4.46 1.86
C VAL A 7 22.58 4.82 0.38
N ILE A 8 22.49 3.80 -0.49
CA ILE A 8 22.18 3.97 -1.91
C ILE A 8 20.82 3.34 -2.19
N VAL A 9 19.92 4.08 -2.84
CA VAL A 9 18.58 3.61 -3.22
C VAL A 9 18.48 3.58 -4.74
N ILE A 10 18.02 2.45 -5.29
CA ILE A 10 17.91 2.23 -6.73
C ILE A 10 16.45 2.29 -7.16
N GLY A 11 16.07 3.32 -7.92
CA GLY A 11 14.72 3.56 -8.41
C GLY A 11 13.99 4.64 -7.63
N ALA A 12 13.40 5.64 -8.32
CA ALA A 12 12.66 6.76 -7.75
C ALA A 12 11.13 6.62 -7.93
N GLY A 13 10.61 5.39 -7.83
CA GLY A 13 9.18 5.14 -7.60
C GLY A 13 8.81 5.37 -6.14
N HIS A 14 7.55 5.10 -5.76
CA HIS A 14 7.04 5.33 -4.41
C HIS A 14 7.88 4.65 -3.31
N ALA A 15 8.38 3.43 -3.56
CA ALA A 15 9.25 2.74 -2.61
C ALA A 15 10.62 3.42 -2.46
N GLY A 16 11.26 3.76 -3.58
CA GLY A 16 12.58 4.37 -3.54
C GLY A 16 12.58 5.76 -2.93
N ILE A 17 11.55 6.56 -3.22
CA ILE A 17 11.41 7.90 -2.63
C ILE A 17 11.25 7.81 -1.11
N GLU A 18 10.35 6.97 -0.62
CA GLU A 18 10.16 6.79 0.83
C GLU A 18 11.43 6.24 1.50
N ALA A 19 12.15 5.30 0.86
CA ALA A 19 13.40 4.77 1.39
C ALA A 19 14.50 5.83 1.46
N ALA A 20 14.66 6.62 0.39
CA ALA A 20 15.69 7.67 0.32
C ALA A 20 15.40 8.80 1.32
N LEU A 21 14.14 9.24 1.40
CA LEU A 21 13.72 10.27 2.37
C LEU A 21 13.88 9.78 3.81
N ALA A 22 13.52 8.51 4.10
CA ALA A 22 13.72 7.94 5.43
C ALA A 22 15.19 7.95 5.85
N ALA A 23 16.07 7.42 5.01
CA ALA A 23 17.50 7.40 5.31
C ALA A 23 18.09 8.82 5.47
N ALA A 24 17.77 9.74 4.55
CA ALA A 24 18.25 11.12 4.59
C ALA A 24 17.75 11.89 5.83
N ARG A 25 16.47 11.73 6.20
CA ARG A 25 15.86 12.34 7.40
C ARG A 25 16.45 11.80 8.70
N MET A 26 16.86 10.52 8.71
CA MET A 26 17.62 9.91 9.81
C MET A 26 19.10 10.30 9.79
N GLY A 27 19.49 11.31 8.99
CA GLY A 27 20.84 11.90 8.97
C GLY A 27 21.87 11.13 8.14
N LYS A 28 21.47 10.17 7.29
CA LYS A 28 22.38 9.40 6.46
C LYS A 28 22.69 10.11 5.14
N SER A 29 23.96 10.12 4.74
CA SER A 29 24.35 10.51 3.39
C SER A 29 23.77 9.52 2.38
N THR A 30 22.78 9.97 1.61
CA THR A 30 21.95 9.10 0.77
C THR A 30 22.10 9.46 -0.71
N LEU A 31 22.21 8.44 -1.57
CA LEU A 31 22.12 8.57 -3.02
C LEU A 31 20.85 7.87 -3.51
N LEU A 32 20.03 8.58 -4.28
CA LEU A 32 18.91 8.00 -5.03
C LEU A 32 19.28 7.92 -6.51
N THR A 33 19.34 6.73 -7.09
CA THR A 33 19.55 6.56 -8.53
C THR A 33 18.26 6.26 -9.25
N THR A 34 18.05 6.81 -10.45
CA THR A 34 16.88 6.53 -11.29
C THR A 34 17.22 6.76 -12.75
N LEU A 35 16.49 6.10 -13.65
CA LEU A 35 16.78 6.14 -15.09
C LEU A 35 16.63 7.54 -15.70
N GLU A 36 15.60 8.28 -15.26
CA GLU A 36 15.29 9.61 -15.82
C GLU A 36 14.40 10.43 -14.88
N LYS A 37 14.51 11.76 -14.96
CA LYS A 37 13.76 12.70 -14.12
C LYS A 37 12.24 12.53 -14.24
N ALA A 38 11.73 12.36 -15.45
CA ALA A 38 10.30 12.20 -15.74
C ALA A 38 9.67 10.92 -15.13
N GLY A 39 10.50 9.94 -14.72
CA GLY A 39 10.06 8.71 -14.05
C GLY A 39 9.88 8.82 -12.54
N VAL A 40 10.29 9.94 -11.93
CA VAL A 40 10.20 10.15 -10.47
C VAL A 40 8.73 10.19 -10.04
N ALA A 41 8.37 9.41 -9.02
CA ALA A 41 7.00 9.32 -8.50
C ALA A 41 5.92 9.07 -9.57
N LEU A 42 6.28 8.49 -10.71
CA LEU A 42 5.34 8.25 -11.78
C LEU A 42 4.18 7.35 -11.30
N MET A 43 2.96 7.76 -11.65
CA MET A 43 1.74 6.98 -11.45
C MET A 43 1.31 6.34 -12.79
N PRO A 44 1.95 5.26 -13.24
CA PRO A 44 1.74 4.75 -14.60
C PRO A 44 0.40 4.04 -14.79
N CYS A 45 -0.20 3.59 -13.70
CA CYS A 45 -1.52 2.96 -13.71
C CYS A 45 -2.61 4.01 -13.43
N ASN A 46 -3.28 3.95 -12.30
CA ASN A 46 -4.40 4.83 -11.97
C ASN A 46 -3.94 6.15 -11.33
N PRO A 47 -4.71 7.25 -11.50
CA PRO A 47 -4.46 8.54 -10.86
C PRO A 47 -5.05 8.56 -9.44
N ALA A 48 -4.83 7.51 -8.63
CA ALA A 48 -5.48 7.42 -7.33
C ALA A 48 -4.54 6.87 -6.26
N ILE A 49 -4.66 7.43 -5.05
CA ILE A 49 -3.99 6.99 -3.83
C ILE A 49 -5.04 6.58 -2.80
N GLY A 50 -4.75 5.54 -2.02
CA GLY A 50 -5.67 5.00 -1.04
C GLY A 50 -6.68 4.00 -1.62
N GLY A 51 -7.81 3.84 -0.94
CA GLY A 51 -8.76 2.77 -1.18
C GLY A 51 -8.71 1.71 -0.10
N THR A 52 -9.54 0.66 -0.22
CA THR A 52 -9.69 -0.38 0.81
C THR A 52 -8.34 -0.99 1.22
N ALA A 53 -8.01 -0.92 2.50
CA ALA A 53 -6.74 -1.26 3.13
C ALA A 53 -5.55 -0.36 2.74
N LYS A 54 -5.60 0.30 1.59
CA LYS A 54 -4.52 1.16 1.09
C LYS A 54 -4.51 2.52 1.78
N GLY A 55 -5.69 3.11 2.05
CA GLY A 55 -5.80 4.31 2.88
C GLY A 55 -5.20 4.11 4.28
N HIS A 56 -5.27 2.89 4.83
CA HIS A 56 -4.61 2.52 6.08
C HIS A 56 -3.08 2.61 5.94
N LEU A 57 -2.51 2.04 4.87
CA LEU A 57 -1.07 2.10 4.61
C LEU A 57 -0.58 3.54 4.45
N VAL A 58 -1.30 4.39 3.70
CA VAL A 58 -0.93 5.81 3.55
C VAL A 58 -0.88 6.52 4.90
N ARG A 59 -1.92 6.32 5.73
CA ARG A 59 -2.00 6.90 7.08
C ARG A 59 -0.89 6.38 8.01
N GLU A 60 -0.51 5.11 7.89
CA GLU A 60 0.58 4.52 8.68
C GLU A 60 1.96 5.02 8.22
N VAL A 61 2.17 5.15 6.90
CA VAL A 61 3.37 5.78 6.32
C VAL A 61 3.49 7.22 6.80
N ASP A 62 2.39 8.00 6.74
CA ASP A 62 2.35 9.38 7.24
C ASP A 62 2.65 9.45 8.75
N ALA A 63 2.02 8.61 9.56
CA ALA A 63 2.21 8.59 11.01
C ALA A 63 3.67 8.34 11.43
N LEU A 64 4.39 7.51 10.68
CA LEU A 64 5.82 7.26 10.89
C LEU A 64 6.72 8.42 10.40
N GLY A 65 6.20 9.39 9.69
CA GLY A 65 6.97 10.51 9.13
C GLY A 65 7.32 10.36 7.65
N GLY A 66 6.62 9.46 6.91
CA GLY A 66 6.75 9.33 5.46
C GLY A 66 6.14 10.50 4.68
N GLN A 67 6.30 10.49 3.37
CA GLN A 67 5.99 11.60 2.48
C GLN A 67 4.70 11.44 1.69
N MET A 68 4.29 10.20 1.37
CA MET A 68 3.18 9.93 0.44
C MET A 68 1.89 10.66 0.82
N GLY A 69 1.50 10.66 2.10
CA GLY A 69 0.29 11.31 2.59
C GLY A 69 0.30 12.82 2.34
N LEU A 70 1.41 13.49 2.69
CA LEU A 70 1.60 14.93 2.49
C LEU A 70 1.53 15.30 1.00
N SER A 71 2.25 14.58 0.15
CA SER A 71 2.30 14.86 -1.29
C SER A 71 0.98 14.52 -1.98
N ALA A 72 0.28 13.48 -1.51
CA ALA A 72 -1.05 13.15 -2.01
C ALA A 72 -2.05 14.27 -1.72
N ASP A 73 -2.05 14.80 -0.49
CA ASP A 73 -2.96 15.87 -0.09
C ASP A 73 -2.80 17.14 -0.94
N GLU A 74 -1.56 17.50 -1.28
CA GLU A 74 -1.28 18.66 -2.15
C GLU A 74 -1.77 18.44 -3.59
N ALA A 75 -1.78 17.20 -4.06
CA ALA A 75 -2.16 16.84 -5.43
C ALA A 75 -3.60 16.30 -5.58
N LEU A 76 -4.44 16.39 -4.56
CA LEU A 76 -5.80 15.87 -4.62
C LEU A 76 -6.69 16.62 -5.60
N LEU A 77 -7.38 15.86 -6.46
CA LEU A 77 -8.48 16.31 -7.30
C LEU A 77 -9.84 16.01 -6.67
N GLN A 78 -9.95 14.85 -6.01
CA GLN A 78 -11.18 14.38 -5.36
C GLN A 78 -10.82 13.44 -4.21
N ILE A 79 -11.65 13.40 -3.16
CA ILE A 79 -11.49 12.46 -2.07
C ILE A 79 -12.84 11.85 -1.66
N LYS A 80 -12.83 10.56 -1.30
CA LYS A 80 -13.99 9.81 -0.81
C LYS A 80 -13.63 8.88 0.33
N MET A 81 -14.60 8.63 1.22
CA MET A 81 -14.50 7.59 2.24
C MET A 81 -15.20 6.32 1.77
N LEU A 82 -14.43 5.27 1.51
CA LEU A 82 -14.95 3.98 1.10
C LEU A 82 -15.41 3.14 2.30
N ASN A 83 -16.31 2.19 2.04
CA ASN A 83 -16.82 1.18 2.99
C ASN A 83 -17.63 1.73 4.18
N ARG A 84 -18.23 2.92 4.07
CA ARG A 84 -19.06 3.51 5.16
C ARG A 84 -20.12 2.54 5.71
N GLY A 85 -20.76 1.73 4.86
CA GLY A 85 -21.74 0.73 5.26
C GLY A 85 -21.18 -0.53 5.94
N LYS A 86 -19.84 -0.65 6.08
CA LYS A 86 -19.18 -1.86 6.64
C LYS A 86 -18.55 -1.65 8.01
N GLY A 87 -18.68 -0.44 8.56
CA GLY A 87 -18.16 -0.08 9.87
C GLY A 87 -16.72 0.45 9.87
N PRO A 88 -16.30 1.09 10.99
CA PRO A 88 -15.07 1.88 11.09
C PRO A 88 -13.77 1.10 10.90
N ALA A 89 -13.78 -0.20 11.16
CA ALA A 89 -12.61 -1.08 10.98
C ALA A 89 -12.10 -1.14 9.53
N VAL A 90 -12.93 -0.76 8.56
CA VAL A 90 -12.62 -0.82 7.12
C VAL A 90 -12.87 0.48 6.36
N PHE A 91 -13.21 1.57 7.06
CA PHE A 91 -13.26 2.89 6.46
C PHE A 91 -11.91 3.21 5.83
N SER A 92 -11.93 3.72 4.61
CA SER A 92 -10.71 3.89 3.84
C SER A 92 -10.80 5.09 2.92
N LEU A 93 -9.93 6.06 3.11
CA LEU A 93 -9.81 7.19 2.20
C LEU A 93 -9.32 6.72 0.82
N ARG A 94 -9.91 7.28 -0.23
CA ARG A 94 -9.44 7.18 -1.61
C ARG A 94 -9.43 8.58 -2.22
N GLY A 95 -8.27 9.03 -2.66
CA GLY A 95 -8.07 10.29 -3.35
C GLY A 95 -7.75 10.07 -4.82
N GLN A 96 -8.40 10.84 -5.71
CA GLN A 96 -7.93 11.04 -7.07
C GLN A 96 -6.85 12.11 -7.04
N ALA A 97 -5.73 11.86 -7.70
CA ALA A 97 -4.57 12.75 -7.69
C ALA A 97 -4.30 13.32 -9.09
N ASP A 98 -3.90 14.57 -9.12
CA ASP A 98 -3.24 15.17 -10.26
C ASP A 98 -1.84 14.57 -10.39
N LYS A 99 -1.62 13.78 -11.44
CA LYS A 99 -0.35 13.06 -11.62
C LYS A 99 0.83 13.98 -11.87
N ALA A 100 0.62 15.05 -12.62
CA ALA A 100 1.67 16.01 -12.91
C ALA A 100 2.05 16.78 -11.65
N LEU A 101 1.07 17.29 -10.92
CA LEU A 101 1.31 17.98 -9.66
C LEU A 101 1.96 17.06 -8.61
N TYR A 102 1.51 15.80 -8.49
CA TYR A 102 2.12 14.83 -7.58
C TYR A 102 3.60 14.57 -7.90
N HIS A 103 3.93 14.43 -9.19
CA HIS A 103 5.31 14.33 -9.66
C HIS A 103 6.14 15.55 -9.27
N ASP A 104 5.63 16.77 -9.56
CA ASP A 104 6.32 18.03 -9.28
C ASP A 104 6.53 18.24 -7.76
N VAL A 105 5.53 17.91 -6.94
CA VAL A 105 5.63 17.94 -5.48
C VAL A 105 6.73 17.01 -4.99
N MET A 106 6.77 15.78 -5.48
CA MET A 106 7.79 14.81 -5.08
C MET A 106 9.18 15.21 -5.54
N LEU A 107 9.34 15.76 -6.75
CA LEU A 107 10.61 16.33 -7.22
C LEU A 107 11.08 17.45 -6.30
N ARG A 108 10.21 18.40 -5.98
CA ARG A 108 10.52 19.50 -5.08
C ARG A 108 10.95 19.00 -3.70
N VAL A 109 10.30 17.96 -3.17
CA VAL A 109 10.67 17.34 -1.89
C VAL A 109 12.07 16.73 -1.95
N LEU A 110 12.37 15.97 -3.01
CA LEU A 110 13.69 15.35 -3.20
C LEU A 110 14.81 16.39 -3.36
N GLU A 111 14.58 17.42 -4.19
CA GLU A 111 15.55 18.48 -4.46
C GLU A 111 15.87 19.33 -3.22
N ASN A 112 14.92 19.46 -2.29
CA ASN A 112 15.11 20.22 -1.04
C ASN A 112 15.52 19.36 0.16
N GLN A 113 15.58 18.01 0.01
CA GLN A 113 15.93 17.14 1.12
C GLN A 113 17.43 17.20 1.42
N LYS A 114 17.80 17.62 2.64
CA LYS A 114 19.19 17.54 3.11
C LYS A 114 19.68 16.09 3.14
N ASN A 115 20.96 15.89 2.95
CA ASN A 115 21.66 14.60 2.95
C ASN A 115 21.24 13.66 1.80
N LEU A 116 20.58 14.17 0.77
CA LEU A 116 20.11 13.39 -0.38
C LEU A 116 20.67 13.96 -1.69
N ASP A 117 21.34 13.10 -2.44
CA ASP A 117 21.73 13.37 -3.83
C ASP A 117 20.87 12.52 -4.76
N VAL A 118 20.52 13.03 -5.94
CA VAL A 118 19.78 12.30 -6.98
C VAL A 118 20.65 12.16 -8.21
N LEU A 119 20.80 10.93 -8.71
CA LEU A 119 21.56 10.61 -9.91
C LEU A 119 20.64 9.97 -10.96
N TYR A 120 20.64 10.54 -12.16
CA TYR A 120 19.90 10.00 -13.31
C TYR A 120 20.82 9.10 -14.13
N ASP A 121 20.84 7.80 -13.78
CA ASP A 121 21.66 6.79 -14.43
C ASP A 121 21.11 5.38 -14.17
N GLU A 122 21.38 4.42 -15.07
CA GLU A 122 20.98 3.03 -14.88
C GLU A 122 21.96 2.31 -13.94
N THR A 123 21.45 1.74 -12.86
CA THR A 123 22.23 0.81 -12.02
C THR A 123 22.30 -0.55 -12.70
N THR A 124 23.51 -1.01 -12.95
CA THR A 124 23.79 -2.27 -13.67
C THR A 124 24.23 -3.42 -12.77
N LYS A 125 24.82 -3.13 -11.60
CA LYS A 125 25.28 -4.16 -10.65
C LYS A 125 25.16 -3.67 -9.20
N ILE A 126 24.95 -4.63 -8.31
CA ILE A 126 25.18 -4.49 -6.86
C ILE A 126 26.60 -5.02 -6.59
N LEU A 127 27.41 -4.24 -5.92
CA LEU A 127 28.75 -4.64 -5.51
C LEU A 127 28.66 -5.40 -4.18
N VAL A 128 29.05 -6.67 -4.19
CA VAL A 128 29.03 -7.54 -3.00
C VAL A 128 30.40 -8.14 -2.78
N LYS A 129 30.90 -8.05 -1.57
CA LYS A 129 32.15 -8.68 -1.14
C LYS A 129 31.91 -9.40 0.19
N ASP A 130 32.35 -10.66 0.28
CA ASP A 130 32.20 -11.49 1.48
C ASP A 130 30.78 -11.54 2.07
N GLY A 131 29.75 -11.54 1.19
CA GLY A 131 28.34 -11.55 1.58
C GLY A 131 27.81 -10.20 2.10
N VAL A 132 28.54 -9.10 1.88
CA VAL A 132 28.14 -7.74 2.29
C VAL A 132 28.07 -6.83 1.07
N ALA A 133 26.96 -6.09 0.94
CA ALA A 133 26.81 -5.05 -0.08
C ALA A 133 27.68 -3.84 0.30
N HIS A 134 28.42 -3.31 -0.68
CA HIS A 134 29.31 -2.16 -0.48
C HIS A 134 29.20 -1.08 -1.56
N GLY A 135 28.18 -1.14 -2.41
CA GLY A 135 27.93 -0.13 -3.43
C GLY A 135 27.21 -0.68 -4.66
N ILE A 136 27.24 0.10 -5.71
CA ILE A 136 26.62 -0.20 -7.00
C ILE A 136 27.57 0.13 -8.16
N THR A 137 27.29 -0.41 -9.34
CA THR A 137 27.83 0.09 -10.60
C THR A 137 26.71 0.70 -11.41
N THR A 138 26.93 1.88 -11.96
CA THR A 138 26.03 2.53 -12.90
C THR A 138 26.62 2.57 -14.30
N LEU A 139 25.76 2.76 -15.30
CA LEU A 139 26.14 2.65 -16.71
C LEU A 139 27.15 3.75 -17.11
N GLU A 140 26.90 4.99 -16.69
CA GLU A 140 27.68 6.16 -17.12
C GLU A 140 28.73 6.59 -16.08
N ASN A 141 28.44 6.42 -14.77
CA ASN A 141 29.31 6.91 -13.69
C ASN A 141 30.20 5.81 -13.05
N GLY A 142 30.05 4.55 -13.48
CA GLY A 142 30.87 3.45 -12.96
C GLY A 142 30.53 3.06 -11.52
N GLU A 143 31.53 2.70 -10.73
CA GLU A 143 31.36 2.24 -9.35
C GLU A 143 31.16 3.39 -8.37
N ILE A 144 30.13 3.25 -7.53
CA ILE A 144 29.77 4.16 -6.45
C ILE A 144 29.70 3.36 -5.15
N GLU A 145 30.51 3.73 -4.17
CA GLU A 145 30.59 3.06 -2.88
C GLU A 145 29.46 3.47 -1.95
N GLY A 146 28.90 2.49 -1.22
CA GLY A 146 27.86 2.72 -0.22
C GLY A 146 27.80 1.61 0.81
N ARG A 147 27.42 1.93 2.04
CA ARG A 147 27.40 0.98 3.17
C ARG A 147 26.16 0.11 3.20
N ALA A 148 25.04 0.60 2.65
CA ALA A 148 23.81 -0.15 2.46
C ALA A 148 23.18 0.18 1.11
N VAL A 149 22.46 -0.77 0.51
CA VAL A 149 21.79 -0.62 -0.79
C VAL A 149 20.34 -1.06 -0.66
N VAL A 150 19.42 -0.27 -1.22
CA VAL A 150 17.98 -0.59 -1.30
C VAL A 150 17.55 -0.70 -2.76
N ILE A 151 17.05 -1.86 -3.18
CA ILE A 151 16.54 -2.09 -4.53
C ILE A 151 15.03 -1.73 -4.55
N ALA A 152 14.63 -0.78 -5.39
CA ALA A 152 13.25 -0.30 -5.52
C ALA A 152 12.86 -0.07 -7.00
N THR A 153 13.26 -0.98 -7.88
CA THR A 153 13.15 -0.85 -9.34
C THR A 153 11.72 -0.96 -9.91
N GLY A 154 10.75 -1.34 -9.11
CA GLY A 154 9.35 -1.40 -9.51
C GLY A 154 9.11 -2.33 -10.71
N VAL A 155 8.47 -1.81 -11.76
CA VAL A 155 8.15 -2.53 -13.01
C VAL A 155 9.21 -2.31 -14.11
N TYR A 156 10.28 -1.58 -13.80
CA TYR A 156 11.30 -1.21 -14.81
C TYR A 156 12.33 -2.32 -15.03
N LEU A 157 12.49 -3.24 -14.05
CA LEU A 157 13.48 -4.30 -14.15
C LEU A 157 13.10 -5.29 -15.25
N ASN A 158 13.87 -5.29 -16.34
CA ASN A 158 13.64 -6.08 -17.54
C ASN A 158 12.20 -5.94 -18.07
N GLY A 159 11.69 -4.69 -18.02
CA GLY A 159 10.32 -4.34 -18.40
C GLY A 159 10.03 -4.61 -19.87
N ARG A 160 8.84 -5.17 -20.16
CA ARG A 160 8.37 -5.46 -21.51
C ARG A 160 6.90 -5.08 -21.64
N THR A 161 6.59 -4.08 -22.49
CA THR A 161 5.21 -3.67 -22.77
C THR A 161 4.64 -4.42 -23.97
N ILE A 162 3.34 -4.77 -23.89
CA ILE A 162 2.69 -5.68 -24.86
C ILE A 162 1.31 -5.14 -25.22
N ILE A 163 1.03 -5.01 -26.54
CA ILE A 163 -0.28 -4.64 -27.11
C ILE A 163 -0.53 -5.55 -28.31
N GLY A 164 -1.46 -6.51 -28.22
CA GLY A 164 -1.65 -7.48 -29.29
C GLY A 164 -0.34 -8.19 -29.66
N ALA A 165 0.08 -8.09 -30.91
CA ALA A 165 1.33 -8.67 -31.40
C ALA A 165 2.55 -7.75 -31.16
N GLU A 166 2.34 -6.49 -30.78
CA GLU A 166 3.42 -5.54 -30.56
C GLU A 166 4.05 -5.76 -29.17
N THR A 167 5.37 -5.97 -29.14
CA THR A 167 6.15 -6.12 -27.91
C THR A 167 7.35 -5.21 -27.93
N ASN A 168 7.52 -4.39 -26.89
CA ASN A 168 8.61 -3.44 -26.78
C ASN A 168 9.37 -3.65 -25.47
N SER A 169 10.70 -3.66 -25.51
CA SER A 169 11.56 -3.59 -24.32
C SER A 169 11.52 -2.15 -23.81
N SER A 170 10.67 -1.90 -22.83
CA SER A 170 10.45 -0.56 -22.26
C SER A 170 9.84 -0.62 -20.87
N GLY A 171 10.03 0.43 -20.10
CA GLY A 171 9.25 0.71 -18.90
C GLY A 171 7.84 1.21 -19.23
N PRO A 172 7.06 1.60 -18.20
CA PRO A 172 5.73 2.19 -18.37
C PRO A 172 5.78 3.44 -19.25
N VAL A 173 4.70 3.69 -19.99
CA VAL A 173 4.52 4.93 -20.78
C VAL A 173 5.56 5.10 -21.90
N GLY A 174 6.34 4.06 -22.21
CA GLY A 174 7.42 4.11 -23.19
C GLY A 174 8.76 4.62 -22.65
N PHE A 175 8.89 4.79 -21.34
CA PHE A 175 10.16 5.14 -20.68
C PHE A 175 11.20 4.02 -20.82
N LYS A 176 12.47 4.35 -20.58
CA LYS A 176 13.55 3.35 -20.53
C LYS A 176 13.27 2.30 -19.45
N ASN A 177 13.71 1.08 -19.68
CA ASN A 177 13.73 0.01 -18.67
C ASN A 177 15.17 -0.27 -18.23
N ALA A 178 15.33 -0.93 -17.09
CA ALA A 178 16.64 -1.41 -16.60
C ALA A 178 16.84 -2.86 -17.10
N THR A 179 17.88 -3.10 -17.88
CA THR A 179 18.11 -4.40 -18.55
C THR A 179 19.30 -5.19 -18.01
N HIS A 180 20.18 -4.56 -17.23
CA HIS A 180 21.44 -5.16 -16.81
C HIS A 180 21.40 -5.76 -15.40
N LEU A 181 20.55 -5.26 -14.50
CA LEU A 181 20.60 -5.63 -13.09
C LEU A 181 20.11 -7.06 -12.82
N THR A 182 19.20 -7.61 -13.63
CA THR A 182 18.65 -8.97 -13.43
C THR A 182 19.74 -10.03 -13.41
N ASP A 183 20.65 -10.01 -14.38
CA ASP A 183 21.74 -11.00 -14.48
C ASP A 183 22.68 -10.93 -13.26
N ASN A 184 22.94 -9.73 -12.77
CA ASN A 184 23.72 -9.55 -11.55
C ASN A 184 22.99 -10.14 -10.33
N LEU A 185 21.69 -9.87 -10.16
CA LEU A 185 20.90 -10.44 -9.06
C LEU A 185 20.87 -11.98 -9.11
N LEU A 186 20.72 -12.56 -10.29
CA LEU A 186 20.82 -14.02 -10.49
C LEU A 186 22.20 -14.55 -10.11
N SER A 187 23.29 -13.86 -10.50
CA SER A 187 24.67 -14.24 -10.14
C SER A 187 24.93 -14.19 -8.63
N LEU A 188 24.21 -13.32 -7.91
CA LEU A 188 24.23 -13.24 -6.45
C LEU A 188 23.35 -14.32 -5.78
N GLY A 189 22.73 -15.20 -6.57
CA GLY A 189 21.90 -16.31 -6.11
C GLY A 189 20.50 -15.88 -5.64
N ILE A 190 20.00 -14.72 -6.05
CA ILE A 190 18.67 -14.23 -5.72
C ILE A 190 17.64 -14.90 -6.66
N ASP A 191 16.57 -15.46 -6.09
CA ASP A 191 15.47 -16.09 -6.84
C ASP A 191 14.60 -15.03 -7.53
N ILE A 192 14.69 -14.95 -8.86
CA ILE A 192 13.94 -14.00 -9.68
C ILE A 192 12.71 -14.68 -10.28
N ARG A 193 11.60 -13.96 -10.27
CA ARG A 193 10.31 -14.35 -10.84
C ARG A 193 9.85 -13.30 -11.84
N ARG A 194 8.88 -13.67 -12.67
CA ARG A 194 8.29 -12.75 -13.64
C ARG A 194 6.82 -12.55 -13.39
N PHE A 195 6.43 -11.30 -13.16
CA PHE A 195 5.04 -10.90 -12.99
C PHE A 195 4.58 -9.98 -14.13
N LYS A 196 3.27 -9.80 -14.24
CA LYS A 196 2.68 -8.85 -15.17
C LYS A 196 1.68 -7.94 -14.44
N THR A 197 1.56 -6.73 -14.94
CA THR A 197 0.43 -5.84 -14.63
C THR A 197 -0.07 -5.22 -15.94
N GLY A 198 -1.00 -4.28 -15.87
CA GLY A 198 -1.51 -3.59 -17.05
C GLY A 198 -2.19 -2.29 -16.68
N THR A 199 -2.45 -1.48 -17.68
CA THR A 199 -3.13 -0.19 -17.53
C THR A 199 -4.15 -0.02 -18.65
N PRO A 200 -5.28 0.69 -18.42
CA PRO A 200 -6.24 1.06 -19.46
C PRO A 200 -5.69 2.13 -20.42
N ALA A 201 -6.46 2.39 -21.48
CA ALA A 201 -6.18 3.46 -22.38
C ALA A 201 -6.32 4.85 -21.72
N ARG A 202 -5.71 5.86 -22.37
CA ARG A 202 -5.93 7.29 -22.11
C ARG A 202 -6.70 7.87 -23.28
N ILE A 203 -7.83 8.45 -22.96
CA ILE A 203 -8.77 9.02 -23.90
C ILE A 203 -8.72 10.54 -23.80
N ALA A 204 -8.82 11.24 -24.93
CA ALA A 204 -8.89 12.69 -24.95
C ALA A 204 -10.19 13.17 -24.31
N LYS A 205 -10.08 14.10 -23.36
CA LYS A 205 -11.19 14.64 -22.55
C LYS A 205 -12.32 15.20 -23.41
N ASP A 206 -12.01 15.88 -24.50
CA ASP A 206 -12.94 16.50 -25.42
C ASP A 206 -13.71 15.52 -26.34
N SER A 207 -13.36 14.24 -26.32
CA SER A 207 -13.98 13.19 -27.13
C SER A 207 -14.95 12.30 -26.36
N ILE A 208 -15.27 12.67 -25.11
CA ILE A 208 -16.13 11.90 -24.20
C ILE A 208 -17.48 12.62 -24.07
N ASP A 209 -18.57 11.87 -24.20
CA ASP A 209 -19.92 12.35 -23.93
C ASP A 209 -20.29 12.07 -22.48
N TYR A 210 -20.06 13.08 -21.63
CA TYR A 210 -20.31 12.99 -20.19
C TYR A 210 -21.77 12.94 -19.82
N ASP A 211 -22.67 13.44 -20.67
CA ASP A 211 -24.12 13.46 -20.41
C ASP A 211 -24.73 12.06 -20.45
N GLU A 212 -24.04 11.10 -21.08
CA GLU A 212 -24.42 9.68 -21.07
C GLU A 212 -23.92 8.88 -19.84
N MET A 213 -23.24 9.53 -18.90
CA MET A 213 -22.60 8.89 -17.76
C MET A 213 -23.13 9.41 -16.43
N GLU A 214 -23.02 8.61 -15.38
CA GLU A 214 -23.38 8.99 -14.02
C GLU A 214 -22.22 9.75 -13.35
N VAL A 215 -22.48 10.99 -12.93
CA VAL A 215 -21.49 11.82 -12.22
C VAL A 215 -21.20 11.24 -10.83
N GLN A 216 -19.92 11.20 -10.48
CA GLN A 216 -19.42 10.70 -9.20
C GLN A 216 -18.66 11.82 -8.47
N GLU A 217 -19.41 12.60 -7.68
CA GLU A 217 -18.84 13.68 -6.88
C GLU A 217 -17.94 13.17 -5.76
N GLY A 218 -17.02 14.03 -5.31
CA GLY A 218 -16.25 13.82 -4.10
C GLY A 218 -17.05 14.06 -2.82
N GLU A 219 -16.45 13.79 -1.67
CA GLU A 219 -17.04 14.06 -0.37
C GLU A 219 -16.34 15.24 0.32
N SER A 220 -17.12 16.13 0.93
CA SER A 220 -16.62 17.19 1.81
C SER A 220 -16.47 16.68 3.24
N ASP A 221 -15.73 17.42 4.04
CA ASP A 221 -15.61 17.22 5.51
C ASP A 221 -15.13 15.85 5.99
N ILE A 222 -14.37 15.11 5.16
CA ILE A 222 -13.82 13.81 5.54
C ILE A 222 -12.31 13.85 5.85
N GLY A 223 -11.70 15.04 5.77
CA GLY A 223 -10.26 15.24 5.95
C GLY A 223 -9.43 14.80 4.76
N THR A 224 -8.14 14.76 4.97
CA THR A 224 -7.11 14.41 3.98
C THR A 224 -6.29 13.21 4.45
N PHE A 225 -5.22 12.81 3.75
CA PHE A 225 -4.41 11.64 4.14
C PHE A 225 -3.47 11.94 5.31
N SER A 226 -2.80 13.08 5.31
CA SER A 226 -1.84 13.40 6.36
C SER A 226 -2.51 13.90 7.63
N PHE A 227 -2.02 13.44 8.78
CA PHE A 227 -2.41 13.98 10.09
C PHE A 227 -1.84 15.39 10.34
N MET A 228 -0.95 15.87 9.48
CA MET A 228 -0.43 17.23 9.55
C MET A 228 -1.37 18.26 8.92
N ASN A 229 -2.31 17.82 8.08
CA ASN A 229 -3.26 18.67 7.40
C ASN A 229 -4.64 18.59 8.09
N ASP A 230 -5.15 19.73 8.52
CA ASP A 230 -6.48 19.85 9.14
C ASP A 230 -7.53 20.35 8.13
N GLY A 231 -7.13 20.46 6.85
CA GLY A 231 -7.94 21.04 5.78
C GLY A 231 -8.90 20.06 5.14
N ASN A 232 -9.94 20.64 4.52
CA ASN A 232 -10.83 19.95 3.61
C ASN A 232 -10.50 20.33 2.18
N LEU A 233 -10.73 19.40 1.26
CA LEU A 233 -10.61 19.67 -0.16
C LEU A 233 -11.90 20.33 -0.68
N TYR A 234 -11.86 21.65 -0.93
CA TYR A 234 -13.05 22.42 -1.31
C TYR A 234 -13.34 22.41 -2.82
N SER A 235 -12.32 22.41 -3.68
CA SER A 235 -12.47 22.42 -5.13
C SER A 235 -12.21 21.04 -5.70
N GLN A 236 -13.22 20.19 -5.73
CA GLN A 236 -13.12 18.81 -6.22
C GLN A 236 -13.57 18.69 -7.67
N MET A 237 -12.92 17.78 -8.40
CA MET A 237 -13.31 17.40 -9.75
C MET A 237 -14.12 16.11 -9.71
N PRO A 238 -15.23 16.00 -10.48
CA PRO A 238 -15.98 14.77 -10.57
C PRO A 238 -15.22 13.67 -11.35
N CYS A 239 -15.62 12.43 -11.08
CA CYS A 239 -15.39 11.30 -11.96
C CYS A 239 -16.74 10.88 -12.57
N TRP A 240 -16.73 9.98 -13.54
CA TRP A 240 -17.95 9.50 -14.17
C TRP A 240 -18.00 7.99 -14.17
N LEU A 241 -19.19 7.44 -14.03
CA LEU A 241 -19.44 6.01 -14.05
C LEU A 241 -20.23 5.64 -15.31
N THR A 242 -19.73 4.64 -16.02
CA THR A 242 -20.41 3.96 -17.13
C THR A 242 -20.20 2.46 -17.01
N TYR A 243 -20.64 1.71 -18.00
CA TYR A 243 -20.60 0.24 -17.97
C TYR A 243 -20.24 -0.34 -19.33
N THR A 244 -19.53 -1.47 -19.34
CA THR A 244 -19.51 -2.37 -20.50
C THR A 244 -20.92 -2.92 -20.75
N ASN A 245 -21.14 -3.49 -21.92
CA ASN A 245 -22.40 -4.11 -22.32
C ASN A 245 -22.16 -5.40 -23.11
N GLU A 246 -23.20 -6.09 -23.52
CA GLU A 246 -23.08 -7.34 -24.25
C GLU A 246 -22.30 -7.22 -25.55
N LYS A 247 -22.49 -6.12 -26.32
CA LYS A 247 -21.73 -5.85 -27.53
C LYS A 247 -20.23 -5.73 -27.23
N THR A 248 -19.86 -5.04 -26.16
CA THR A 248 -18.47 -4.97 -25.68
C THR A 248 -17.92 -6.36 -25.38
N HIS A 249 -18.71 -7.19 -24.68
CA HIS A 249 -18.30 -8.55 -24.31
C HIS A 249 -18.19 -9.49 -25.53
N GLU A 250 -19.06 -9.35 -26.52
CA GLU A 250 -18.99 -10.10 -27.79
C GLU A 250 -17.71 -9.76 -28.58
N ILE A 251 -17.36 -8.48 -28.69
CA ILE A 251 -16.13 -8.03 -29.33
C ILE A 251 -14.92 -8.68 -28.66
N ILE A 252 -14.88 -8.68 -27.32
CA ILE A 252 -13.79 -9.29 -26.55
C ILE A 252 -13.73 -10.79 -26.79
N ARG A 253 -14.86 -11.51 -26.67
CA ARG A 253 -14.90 -12.97 -26.87
C ARG A 253 -14.47 -13.39 -28.28
N LYS A 254 -14.91 -12.67 -29.29
CA LYS A 254 -14.55 -12.89 -30.71
C LYS A 254 -13.04 -12.74 -30.94
N ASN A 255 -12.40 -11.84 -30.22
CA ASN A 255 -10.99 -11.52 -30.39
C ASN A 255 -10.08 -12.15 -29.30
N ILE A 256 -10.61 -13.02 -28.43
CA ILE A 256 -9.86 -13.55 -27.27
C ILE A 256 -8.55 -14.24 -27.65
N LYS A 257 -8.50 -14.93 -28.80
CA LYS A 257 -7.30 -15.59 -29.31
C LYS A 257 -6.21 -14.61 -29.77
N ARG A 258 -6.56 -13.33 -29.96
CA ARG A 258 -5.61 -12.27 -30.29
C ARG A 258 -5.04 -11.59 -29.03
N SER A 259 -5.58 -11.92 -27.84
CA SER A 259 -5.06 -11.40 -26.58
C SER A 259 -3.74 -12.08 -26.22
N PRO A 260 -2.67 -11.32 -25.96
CA PRO A 260 -1.39 -11.84 -25.47
C PRO A 260 -1.49 -12.69 -24.20
N LEU A 261 -2.50 -12.42 -23.38
CA LEU A 261 -2.78 -13.20 -22.17
C LEU A 261 -3.26 -14.62 -22.49
N TYR A 262 -4.00 -14.80 -23.61
CA TYR A 262 -4.61 -16.08 -24.00
C TYR A 262 -3.88 -16.82 -25.12
N ASN A 263 -3.01 -16.13 -25.86
CA ASN A 263 -2.22 -16.77 -26.93
C ASN A 263 -0.82 -17.24 -26.49
N GLY A 264 -0.48 -17.05 -25.19
CA GLY A 264 0.79 -17.49 -24.63
C GLY A 264 1.96 -16.51 -24.80
N THR A 265 1.74 -15.29 -25.31
CA THR A 265 2.81 -14.26 -25.42
C THR A 265 3.22 -13.72 -24.04
N ILE A 266 2.26 -13.59 -23.12
CA ILE A 266 2.48 -13.19 -21.73
C ILE A 266 2.74 -14.44 -20.89
N HIS A 267 3.91 -14.49 -20.25
CA HIS A 267 4.31 -15.56 -19.33
C HIS A 267 4.15 -15.16 -17.86
N GLY A 268 4.21 -13.87 -17.56
CA GLY A 268 4.11 -13.33 -16.21
C GLY A 268 2.71 -13.51 -15.61
N ILE A 269 2.65 -13.87 -14.33
CA ILE A 269 1.40 -14.02 -13.59
C ILE A 269 0.85 -12.63 -13.25
N GLY A 270 -0.43 -12.40 -13.56
CA GLY A 270 -1.12 -11.13 -13.30
C GLY A 270 -1.79 -11.06 -11.92
N PRO A 271 -2.13 -9.86 -11.45
CA PRO A 271 -2.79 -9.67 -10.17
C PRO A 271 -4.24 -10.16 -10.19
N ARG A 272 -4.60 -10.99 -9.23
CA ARG A 272 -5.95 -11.58 -9.09
C ARG A 272 -7.05 -10.52 -8.92
N TYR A 273 -6.76 -9.43 -8.24
CA TYR A 273 -7.74 -8.38 -7.87
C TYR A 273 -7.76 -7.19 -8.83
N CYS A 274 -6.99 -7.23 -9.89
CA CYS A 274 -7.00 -6.25 -10.98
C CYS A 274 -6.88 -6.98 -12.32
N PRO A 275 -7.84 -7.88 -12.65
CA PRO A 275 -7.81 -8.59 -13.91
C PRO A 275 -8.06 -7.61 -15.06
N SER A 276 -7.52 -7.92 -16.24
CA SER A 276 -7.86 -7.21 -17.47
C SER A 276 -9.34 -7.38 -17.80
N ILE A 277 -9.88 -6.53 -18.68
CA ILE A 277 -11.30 -6.60 -19.04
C ILE A 277 -11.62 -7.93 -19.77
N GLU A 278 -10.71 -8.41 -20.62
CA GLU A 278 -10.86 -9.71 -21.28
C GLU A 278 -10.89 -10.85 -20.26
N ASP A 279 -10.11 -10.77 -19.20
CA ASP A 279 -10.10 -11.79 -18.14
C ASP A 279 -11.40 -11.75 -17.30
N LYS A 280 -11.95 -10.55 -17.02
CA LYS A 280 -13.26 -10.42 -16.36
C LYS A 280 -14.39 -11.02 -17.20
N VAL A 281 -14.43 -10.71 -18.48
CA VAL A 281 -15.47 -11.21 -19.40
C VAL A 281 -15.43 -12.73 -19.53
N MET A 282 -14.23 -13.32 -19.55
CA MET A 282 -14.06 -14.77 -19.65
C MET A 282 -14.35 -15.51 -18.35
N ARG A 283 -13.92 -14.95 -17.20
CA ARG A 283 -14.14 -15.58 -15.87
C ARG A 283 -15.55 -15.43 -15.33
N PHE A 284 -16.26 -14.38 -15.75
CA PHE A 284 -17.61 -14.07 -15.30
C PHE A 284 -18.58 -13.95 -16.48
N PRO A 285 -18.80 -15.03 -17.25
CA PRO A 285 -19.58 -15.00 -18.49
C PRO A 285 -21.06 -14.61 -18.28
N ASP A 286 -21.60 -14.86 -17.08
CA ASP A 286 -22.99 -14.53 -16.72
C ASP A 286 -23.20 -13.04 -16.38
N LYS A 287 -22.12 -12.26 -16.26
CA LYS A 287 -22.23 -10.83 -16.04
C LYS A 287 -22.46 -10.10 -17.35
N THR A 288 -23.57 -9.40 -17.46
CA THR A 288 -23.95 -8.61 -18.64
C THR A 288 -23.22 -7.27 -18.74
N ARG A 289 -22.63 -6.79 -17.63
CA ARG A 289 -21.89 -5.52 -17.58
C ARG A 289 -20.85 -5.50 -16.47
N HIS A 290 -19.79 -4.69 -16.66
CA HIS A 290 -18.77 -4.35 -15.67
C HIS A 290 -18.71 -2.83 -15.52
N GLN A 291 -18.48 -2.36 -14.30
CA GLN A 291 -18.31 -0.94 -13.99
C GLN A 291 -17.03 -0.37 -14.61
N ILE A 292 -17.13 0.82 -15.18
CA ILE A 292 -16.07 1.59 -15.78
C ILE A 292 -16.12 2.99 -15.19
N PHE A 293 -15.00 3.46 -14.62
CA PHE A 293 -14.87 4.83 -14.16
C PHE A 293 -14.01 5.63 -15.13
N VAL A 294 -14.47 6.81 -15.48
CA VAL A 294 -13.75 7.81 -16.27
C VAL A 294 -13.21 8.83 -15.29
N GLU A 295 -11.90 8.86 -15.14
CA GLU A 295 -11.20 9.59 -14.08
C GLU A 295 -10.22 10.62 -14.69
N PRO A 296 -10.22 11.90 -14.28
CA PRO A 296 -9.24 12.88 -14.75
C PRO A 296 -7.82 12.51 -14.28
N GLU A 297 -6.82 12.68 -15.13
CA GLU A 297 -5.41 12.48 -14.75
C GLU A 297 -4.74 13.75 -14.15
N GLY A 298 -5.40 14.89 -14.22
CA GLY A 298 -4.95 16.17 -13.67
C GLY A 298 -5.98 17.26 -13.91
N ARG A 299 -5.83 18.39 -13.21
CA ARG A 299 -6.74 19.54 -13.32
C ARG A 299 -6.68 20.15 -14.71
N ASP A 300 -5.48 20.34 -15.21
CA ASP A 300 -5.18 20.93 -16.51
C ASP A 300 -4.83 19.88 -17.58
N SER A 301 -5.12 18.59 -17.28
CA SER A 301 -4.85 17.49 -18.20
C SER A 301 -6.00 17.28 -19.16
N ASP A 302 -5.67 17.09 -20.45
CA ASP A 302 -6.62 16.67 -21.47
C ASP A 302 -6.79 15.14 -21.55
N LEU A 303 -6.23 14.41 -20.58
CA LEU A 303 -6.26 12.95 -20.53
C LEU A 303 -7.24 12.43 -19.50
N MET A 304 -8.07 11.48 -19.91
CA MET A 304 -8.96 10.72 -19.04
C MET A 304 -8.50 9.27 -18.94
N TYR A 305 -8.41 8.77 -17.70
CA TYR A 305 -8.10 7.38 -17.38
C TYR A 305 -9.39 6.56 -17.32
N ILE A 306 -9.43 5.42 -18.01
CA ILE A 306 -10.66 4.60 -18.11
C ILE A 306 -10.52 3.37 -17.21
N GLN A 307 -10.74 3.56 -15.92
CA GLN A 307 -10.60 2.50 -14.92
C GLN A 307 -11.55 1.34 -15.19
N GLY A 308 -11.02 0.12 -15.17
CA GLY A 308 -11.78 -1.10 -15.41
C GLY A 308 -11.54 -1.70 -16.79
N MET A 309 -10.96 -0.92 -17.73
CA MET A 309 -10.70 -1.30 -19.11
C MET A 309 -9.22 -1.66 -19.39
N SER A 310 -8.46 -2.08 -18.35
CA SER A 310 -7.11 -2.58 -18.56
C SER A 310 -7.14 -3.78 -19.52
N SER A 311 -6.30 -3.76 -20.55
CA SER A 311 -6.28 -4.77 -21.61
C SER A 311 -4.90 -4.87 -22.28
N SER A 312 -4.65 -6.00 -22.91
CA SER A 312 -3.54 -6.18 -23.83
C SER A 312 -3.99 -6.53 -25.27
N LEU A 313 -5.27 -6.46 -25.53
CA LEU A 313 -5.83 -6.68 -26.87
C LEU A 313 -5.23 -5.72 -27.91
N PRO A 314 -5.22 -6.10 -29.21
CA PRO A 314 -4.76 -5.25 -30.29
C PRO A 314 -5.51 -3.90 -30.35
N LYS A 315 -4.88 -2.87 -30.92
CA LYS A 315 -5.41 -1.51 -30.98
C LYS A 315 -6.78 -1.41 -31.64
N ASP A 316 -6.96 -2.10 -32.77
CA ASP A 316 -8.25 -2.15 -33.49
C ASP A 316 -9.37 -2.73 -32.62
N VAL A 317 -9.09 -3.75 -31.83
CA VAL A 317 -10.05 -4.34 -30.88
C VAL A 317 -10.33 -3.38 -29.72
N GLN A 318 -9.31 -2.68 -29.24
CA GLN A 318 -9.50 -1.68 -28.19
C GLN A 318 -10.42 -0.55 -28.65
N GLU A 319 -10.24 -0.02 -29.87
CA GLU A 319 -11.12 0.99 -30.42
C GLU A 319 -12.56 0.48 -30.52
N GLU A 320 -12.76 -0.71 -31.11
CA GLU A 320 -14.08 -1.31 -31.26
C GLU A 320 -14.81 -1.53 -29.92
N MET A 321 -14.11 -2.04 -28.90
CA MET A 321 -14.72 -2.28 -27.58
C MET A 321 -15.03 -0.98 -26.84
N TYR A 322 -14.17 0.06 -26.92
CA TYR A 322 -14.44 1.34 -26.26
C TYR A 322 -15.62 2.07 -26.94
N HIS A 323 -15.65 2.10 -28.28
CA HIS A 323 -16.75 2.72 -29.02
C HIS A 323 -18.11 2.03 -28.83
N SER A 324 -18.15 0.83 -28.26
CA SER A 324 -19.39 0.16 -27.87
C SER A 324 -19.96 0.61 -26.51
N ILE A 325 -19.20 1.40 -25.74
CA ILE A 325 -19.56 1.84 -24.37
C ILE A 325 -20.23 3.22 -24.44
N LYS A 326 -21.32 3.39 -23.67
CA LYS A 326 -22.01 4.68 -23.55
C LYS A 326 -21.06 5.77 -23.07
N GLY A 327 -21.11 6.91 -23.73
CA GLY A 327 -20.25 8.06 -23.47
C GLY A 327 -18.83 7.94 -24.06
N LEU A 328 -18.45 6.77 -24.60
CA LEU A 328 -17.15 6.55 -25.25
C LEU A 328 -17.27 6.26 -26.75
N THR A 329 -18.44 6.45 -27.37
CA THR A 329 -18.71 6.15 -28.78
C THR A 329 -17.77 6.87 -29.74
N HIS A 330 -17.32 8.06 -29.37
CA HIS A 330 -16.41 8.90 -30.17
C HIS A 330 -15.03 9.06 -29.51
N ALA A 331 -14.68 8.14 -28.57
CA ALA A 331 -13.46 8.20 -27.81
C ALA A 331 -12.20 8.24 -28.70
N ARG A 332 -11.40 9.28 -28.57
CA ARG A 332 -10.13 9.46 -29.28
C ARG A 332 -8.98 9.00 -28.39
N PHE A 333 -8.28 7.95 -28.84
CA PHE A 333 -7.18 7.36 -28.09
C PHE A 333 -5.94 8.26 -28.18
N ILE A 334 -5.42 8.66 -27.03
CA ILE A 334 -4.09 9.30 -26.90
C ILE A 334 -3.04 8.24 -26.58
N ARG A 335 -3.43 7.22 -25.80
CA ARG A 335 -2.59 6.06 -25.50
C ARG A 335 -3.46 4.82 -25.36
N TYR A 336 -3.06 3.75 -26.00
CA TYR A 336 -3.73 2.46 -25.87
C TYR A 336 -3.43 1.78 -24.53
N ALA A 337 -4.33 0.92 -24.08
CA ALA A 337 -4.10 0.02 -22.98
C ALA A 337 -2.97 -0.97 -23.32
N TYR A 338 -2.18 -1.35 -22.33
CA TYR A 338 -1.10 -2.32 -22.50
C TYR A 338 -0.90 -3.17 -21.26
N ALA A 339 -0.34 -4.35 -21.45
CA ALA A 339 0.25 -5.13 -20.36
C ALA A 339 1.75 -4.83 -20.26
N ILE A 340 2.29 -4.91 -19.04
CA ILE A 340 3.72 -4.86 -18.80
C ILE A 340 4.14 -6.07 -17.96
N GLU A 341 5.14 -6.79 -18.44
CA GLU A 341 5.86 -7.81 -17.69
C GLU A 341 7.16 -7.25 -17.13
N TYR A 342 7.55 -7.73 -15.98
CA TYR A 342 8.76 -7.26 -15.27
C TYR A 342 9.29 -8.36 -14.35
N ASP A 343 10.57 -8.27 -14.01
CA ASP A 343 11.21 -9.18 -13.08
C ASP A 343 10.99 -8.72 -11.64
N CYS A 344 10.83 -9.67 -10.74
CA CYS A 344 10.68 -9.43 -9.31
C CYS A 344 11.43 -10.51 -8.50
N ILE A 345 11.78 -10.15 -7.27
CA ILE A 345 12.44 -11.05 -6.31
C ILE A 345 11.37 -11.92 -5.63
N ASN A 346 11.71 -13.19 -5.36
CA ASN A 346 10.90 -13.99 -4.46
C ASN A 346 10.96 -13.38 -3.04
N PRO A 347 9.87 -12.88 -2.46
CA PRO A 347 9.92 -12.20 -1.17
C PRO A 347 10.32 -13.09 0.00
N LEU A 348 10.32 -14.42 -0.16
CA LEU A 348 10.86 -15.35 0.84
C LEU A 348 12.40 -15.23 1.02
N GLU A 349 13.09 -14.58 0.07
CA GLU A 349 14.51 -14.21 0.21
C GLU A 349 14.75 -13.10 1.25
N LEU A 350 13.69 -12.41 1.70
CA LEU A 350 13.78 -11.26 2.59
C LEU A 350 13.47 -11.63 4.04
N SER A 351 14.15 -10.94 4.97
CA SER A 351 13.80 -10.92 6.39
C SER A 351 12.66 -9.94 6.68
N SER A 352 12.17 -9.90 7.91
CA SER A 352 11.15 -8.93 8.34
C SER A 352 11.62 -7.47 8.29
N SER A 353 12.93 -7.23 8.22
CA SER A 353 13.50 -5.89 7.99
C SER A 353 13.61 -5.53 6.51
N LEU A 354 13.16 -6.39 5.60
CA LEU A 354 13.30 -6.33 4.14
C LEU A 354 14.76 -6.45 3.65
N GLN A 355 15.69 -6.89 4.50
CA GLN A 355 17.04 -7.24 4.10
C GLN A 355 17.06 -8.59 3.37
N VAL A 356 17.83 -8.71 2.31
CA VAL A 356 18.11 -9.98 1.64
C VAL A 356 18.87 -10.89 2.60
N LYS A 357 18.31 -12.06 2.95
CA LYS A 357 18.84 -12.95 3.99
C LYS A 357 20.31 -13.34 3.82
N ARG A 358 20.74 -13.54 2.58
CA ARG A 358 22.10 -13.98 2.24
C ARG A 358 23.12 -12.87 2.05
N ILE A 359 22.69 -11.59 1.98
CA ILE A 359 23.57 -10.45 1.69
C ILE A 359 23.28 -9.34 2.70
N LYS A 360 24.20 -9.12 3.62
CA LYS A 360 24.10 -8.06 4.62
C LYS A 360 24.18 -6.69 3.95
N GLY A 361 23.39 -5.75 4.45
CA GLY A 361 23.34 -4.38 3.92
C GLY A 361 22.60 -4.25 2.58
N LEU A 362 22.03 -5.33 2.02
CA LEU A 362 21.19 -5.29 0.83
C LEU A 362 19.71 -5.43 1.21
N TYR A 363 18.90 -4.45 0.83
CA TYR A 363 17.46 -4.39 1.06
C TYR A 363 16.69 -4.37 -0.24
N SER A 364 15.40 -4.71 -0.19
CA SER A 364 14.52 -4.63 -1.35
C SER A 364 13.14 -4.15 -0.93
N ALA A 365 12.52 -3.28 -1.75
CA ALA A 365 11.24 -2.67 -1.42
C ALA A 365 10.34 -2.42 -2.63
N GLY A 366 9.03 -2.57 -2.42
CA GLY A 366 8.02 -2.24 -3.40
C GLY A 366 7.69 -3.37 -4.36
N GLN A 367 7.37 -3.01 -5.60
CA GLN A 367 6.83 -3.95 -6.58
C GLN A 367 7.82 -5.05 -6.97
N ILE A 368 9.11 -4.79 -6.88
CA ILE A 368 10.16 -5.82 -7.08
C ILE A 368 10.03 -6.98 -6.09
N ASN A 369 9.43 -6.78 -4.91
CA ASN A 369 9.14 -7.83 -3.93
C ASN A 369 7.86 -8.61 -4.24
N GLY A 370 7.31 -8.44 -5.44
CA GLY A 370 6.09 -9.12 -5.85
C GLY A 370 4.80 -8.51 -5.28
N SER A 371 4.84 -7.30 -4.72
CA SER A 371 3.63 -6.55 -4.35
C SER A 371 3.10 -5.73 -5.53
N SER A 372 1.86 -5.23 -5.44
CA SER A 372 1.22 -4.43 -6.48
C SER A 372 0.40 -3.31 -5.86
N GLY A 373 0.89 -2.08 -5.96
CA GLY A 373 0.24 -0.85 -5.52
C GLY A 373 1.24 0.17 -4.99
N TYR A 374 0.88 1.44 -5.14
CA TYR A 374 1.74 2.58 -4.74
C TYR A 374 1.94 2.61 -3.23
N GLU A 375 0.89 2.32 -2.47
CA GLU A 375 0.86 2.36 -1.02
C GLU A 375 1.66 1.20 -0.40
N GLU A 376 1.54 0.01 -0.99
CA GLU A 376 2.36 -1.14 -0.60
C GLU A 376 3.85 -0.88 -0.88
N ALA A 377 4.14 -0.18 -1.98
CA ALA A 377 5.49 0.20 -2.33
C ALA A 377 6.06 1.24 -1.36
N ALA A 378 5.30 2.29 -1.05
CA ALA A 378 5.68 3.33 -0.10
C ALA A 378 5.95 2.75 1.30
N ALA A 379 5.06 1.89 1.79
CA ALA A 379 5.20 1.23 3.10
C ALA A 379 6.48 0.39 3.19
N GLN A 380 6.77 -0.42 2.15
CA GLN A 380 8.00 -1.20 2.11
C GLN A 380 9.24 -0.31 1.98
N GLY A 381 9.16 0.74 1.15
CA GLY A 381 10.25 1.70 0.96
C GLY A 381 10.64 2.38 2.27
N LEU A 382 9.66 2.90 3.00
CA LEU A 382 9.87 3.51 4.31
C LEU A 382 10.58 2.56 5.26
N MET A 383 10.10 1.32 5.39
CA MET A 383 10.70 0.32 6.28
C MET A 383 12.11 -0.09 5.84
N ALA A 384 12.35 -0.25 4.55
CA ALA A 384 13.68 -0.58 4.04
C ALA A 384 14.69 0.56 4.26
N GLY A 385 14.27 1.81 4.03
CA GLY A 385 15.10 2.99 4.28
C GLY A 385 15.46 3.16 5.75
N ILE A 386 14.48 2.99 6.66
CA ILE A 386 14.72 2.97 8.11
C ILE A 386 15.75 1.90 8.46
N ASN A 387 15.56 0.68 7.99
CA ASN A 387 16.43 -0.44 8.35
C ASN A 387 17.82 -0.34 7.72
N ALA A 388 17.95 0.23 6.51
CA ALA A 388 19.24 0.55 5.92
C ALA A 388 19.99 1.60 6.75
N ALA A 389 19.30 2.63 7.24
CA ALA A 389 19.89 3.65 8.11
C ALA A 389 20.33 3.07 9.47
N LEU A 390 19.50 2.23 10.09
CA LEU A 390 19.81 1.55 11.34
C LEU A 390 21.00 0.59 11.20
N TYR A 391 21.08 -0.15 10.07
CA TYR A 391 22.20 -1.03 9.77
C TYR A 391 23.53 -0.27 9.69
N VAL A 392 23.53 0.91 9.06
CA VAL A 392 24.71 1.79 9.01
C VAL A 392 25.14 2.25 10.40
N ASP A 393 24.21 2.45 11.32
CA ASP A 393 24.47 2.79 12.72
C ASP A 393 24.76 1.59 13.62
N GLU A 394 24.80 0.37 13.06
CA GLU A 394 24.95 -0.88 13.83
C GLU A 394 23.89 -1.07 14.92
N LYS A 395 22.69 -0.53 14.67
CA LYS A 395 21.52 -0.65 15.55
C LYS A 395 20.64 -1.84 15.16
N PRO A 396 19.89 -2.40 16.12
CA PRO A 396 18.91 -3.44 15.82
C PRO A 396 17.90 -2.99 14.76
N PRO A 397 17.41 -3.91 13.91
CA PRO A 397 16.41 -3.58 12.91
C PRO A 397 15.07 -3.18 13.55
N PHE A 398 14.38 -2.25 12.92
CA PHE A 398 13.02 -1.85 13.27
C PHE A 398 12.02 -2.68 12.47
N THR A 399 11.11 -3.32 13.15
CA THR A 399 10.01 -4.09 12.55
C THR A 399 8.69 -3.73 13.22
N LEU A 400 7.60 -3.93 12.50
CA LEU A 400 6.24 -3.77 13.01
C LEU A 400 5.53 -5.12 13.00
N ASN A 401 4.88 -5.44 14.10
CA ASN A 401 4.09 -6.66 14.23
C ASN A 401 2.74 -6.52 13.53
N ARG A 402 2.08 -7.65 13.29
CA ARG A 402 0.75 -7.71 12.65
C ARG A 402 -0.36 -7.05 13.47
N ASP A 403 -0.18 -6.93 14.78
CA ASP A 403 -1.10 -6.23 15.69
C ASP A 403 -0.80 -4.73 15.84
N GLU A 404 0.30 -4.25 15.27
CA GLU A 404 0.73 -2.85 15.36
C GLU A 404 0.39 -2.03 14.12
N ALA A 405 0.47 -2.66 12.93
CA ALA A 405 0.27 -1.94 11.67
C ALA A 405 -0.11 -2.87 10.50
N TYR A 406 -0.86 -2.33 9.52
CA TYR A 406 -1.01 -2.96 8.21
C TYR A 406 0.33 -3.13 7.48
N ILE A 407 1.28 -2.23 7.71
CA ILE A 407 2.68 -2.37 7.25
C ILE A 407 3.28 -3.67 7.79
N GLY A 408 3.06 -3.98 9.07
CA GLY A 408 3.51 -5.25 9.66
C GLY A 408 2.83 -6.47 9.04
N VAL A 409 1.52 -6.41 8.80
CA VAL A 409 0.78 -7.47 8.10
C VAL A 409 1.31 -7.68 6.68
N LEU A 410 1.55 -6.60 5.92
CA LEU A 410 2.08 -6.63 4.56
C LEU A 410 3.45 -7.33 4.51
N ILE A 411 4.38 -6.90 5.34
CA ILE A 411 5.75 -7.42 5.33
C ILE A 411 5.76 -8.89 5.80
N ASP A 412 5.06 -9.19 6.89
CA ASP A 412 4.99 -10.57 7.40
C ASP A 412 4.39 -11.53 6.36
N ASP A 413 3.30 -11.15 5.67
CA ASP A 413 2.72 -11.97 4.60
C ASP A 413 3.74 -12.22 3.47
N LEU A 414 4.50 -11.21 3.05
CA LEU A 414 5.49 -11.34 1.97
C LEU A 414 6.62 -12.29 2.38
N VAL A 415 7.22 -12.10 3.55
CA VAL A 415 8.45 -12.82 3.95
C VAL A 415 8.19 -14.20 4.56
N THR A 416 6.95 -14.51 4.98
CA THR A 416 6.59 -15.81 5.56
C THR A 416 5.77 -16.70 4.62
N LYS A 417 4.79 -16.12 3.93
CA LYS A 417 3.90 -16.84 3.00
C LYS A 417 4.42 -16.79 1.57
N GLY A 418 5.18 -15.74 1.23
CA GLY A 418 5.55 -15.45 -0.14
C GLY A 418 4.34 -15.06 -0.99
N THR A 419 4.54 -14.99 -2.29
CA THR A 419 3.43 -14.76 -3.22
C THR A 419 3.68 -15.46 -4.55
N ASN A 420 2.64 -16.09 -5.10
CA ASN A 420 2.67 -16.70 -6.44
C ASN A 420 1.98 -15.80 -7.49
N GLU A 421 1.37 -14.72 -7.06
CA GLU A 421 0.72 -13.69 -7.88
C GLU A 421 1.01 -12.32 -7.24
N PRO A 422 0.94 -11.20 -7.97
CA PRO A 422 1.18 -9.88 -7.38
C PRO A 422 0.34 -9.64 -6.14
N TYR A 423 1.03 -9.50 -4.99
CA TYR A 423 0.39 -9.31 -3.68
C TYR A 423 -0.31 -7.95 -3.63
N ARG A 424 -1.50 -7.94 -3.06
CA ARG A 424 -2.25 -6.72 -2.76
C ARG A 424 -2.73 -6.74 -1.32
N MET A 425 -2.56 -5.62 -0.62
CA MET A 425 -3.11 -5.46 0.72
C MET A 425 -4.62 -5.37 0.70
N MET A 426 -5.26 -6.10 1.59
CA MET A 426 -6.71 -6.13 1.77
C MET A 426 -7.04 -6.19 3.26
N THR A 427 -8.17 -5.59 3.66
CA THR A 427 -8.61 -5.61 5.06
C THR A 427 -8.81 -7.02 5.62
N ALA A 428 -9.14 -7.99 4.75
CA ALA A 428 -9.30 -9.39 5.16
C ALA A 428 -7.99 -10.08 5.58
N ARG A 429 -6.82 -9.48 5.27
CA ARG A 429 -5.52 -10.04 5.66
C ARG A 429 -5.11 -9.68 7.09
N ALA A 430 -5.70 -8.61 7.64
CA ALA A 430 -5.44 -8.19 9.02
C ALA A 430 -6.41 -8.88 9.98
N GLU A 431 -5.87 -9.52 11.01
CA GLU A 431 -6.62 -10.20 12.06
C GLU A 431 -7.28 -9.20 13.02
N TYR A 432 -6.59 -8.07 13.31
CA TYR A 432 -6.97 -7.08 14.33
C TYR A 432 -7.45 -5.78 13.69
N ARG A 433 -8.42 -5.86 12.76
CA ARG A 433 -8.86 -4.74 11.93
C ARG A 433 -9.43 -3.57 12.71
N LEU A 434 -10.12 -3.84 13.80
CA LEU A 434 -10.72 -2.80 14.62
C LEU A 434 -9.66 -1.98 15.38
N ARG A 435 -8.54 -2.62 15.71
CA ARG A 435 -7.38 -1.96 16.29
C ARG A 435 -6.57 -1.18 15.26
N LEU A 436 -6.44 -1.73 14.03
CA LEU A 436 -5.59 -1.17 12.96
C LEU A 436 -6.35 -0.22 12.03
N ARG A 437 -7.21 0.65 12.57
CA ARG A 437 -7.96 1.61 11.76
C ARG A 437 -7.06 2.69 11.16
N GLN A 438 -7.51 3.27 10.03
CA GLN A 438 -6.79 4.40 9.43
C GLN A 438 -6.85 5.67 10.29
N ASP A 439 -7.94 5.89 11.04
CA ASP A 439 -8.15 7.09 11.86
C ASP A 439 -7.23 7.16 13.08
N ASN A 440 -6.69 6.04 13.55
CA ASN A 440 -5.83 5.97 14.73
C ASN A 440 -4.36 5.60 14.43
N ALA A 441 -3.93 5.69 13.19
CA ALA A 441 -2.56 5.33 12.81
C ALA A 441 -1.51 6.20 13.51
N ASP A 442 -1.80 7.49 13.69
CA ASP A 442 -0.97 8.44 14.42
C ASP A 442 -0.77 8.02 15.89
N LEU A 443 -1.86 7.66 16.57
CA LEU A 443 -1.83 7.22 17.98
C LEU A 443 -1.01 5.94 18.19
N ARG A 444 -0.88 5.11 17.16
CA ARG A 444 -0.12 3.84 17.20
C ARG A 444 1.36 3.99 16.82
N LEU A 445 1.68 4.89 15.89
CA LEU A 445 2.95 4.87 15.18
C LEU A 445 3.78 6.15 15.29
N THR A 446 3.20 7.32 15.59
CA THR A 446 3.95 8.59 15.56
C THR A 446 5.08 8.63 16.60
N GLU A 447 4.88 8.10 17.80
CA GLU A 447 5.95 8.02 18.82
C GLU A 447 7.13 7.16 18.35
N LYS A 448 6.83 6.07 17.63
CA LYS A 448 7.86 5.20 17.03
C LYS A 448 8.63 5.95 15.94
N GLY A 449 7.92 6.66 15.05
CA GLY A 449 8.52 7.50 14.01
C GLY A 449 9.40 8.61 14.59
N PHE A 450 8.97 9.22 15.70
CA PHE A 450 9.75 10.23 16.40
C PHE A 450 11.02 9.65 17.05
N ALA A 451 10.91 8.50 17.70
CA ALA A 451 12.06 7.81 18.30
C ALA A 451 13.12 7.39 17.27
N LEU A 452 12.71 7.16 16.02
CA LEU A 452 13.59 6.87 14.88
C LEU A 452 14.22 8.14 14.27
N GLY A 453 13.77 9.35 14.67
CA GLY A 453 14.21 10.61 14.09
C GLY A 453 13.54 10.95 12.75
N LEU A 454 12.43 10.30 12.41
CA LEU A 454 11.67 10.50 11.17
C LEU A 454 10.52 11.49 11.34
N ALA A 455 9.67 11.27 12.33
CA ALA A 455 8.57 12.18 12.64
C ALA A 455 9.11 13.43 13.35
N THR A 456 8.60 14.61 12.98
CA THR A 456 8.98 15.88 13.56
C THR A 456 8.38 16.08 14.96
N GLU A 457 8.95 17.01 15.75
CA GLU A 457 8.38 17.45 17.03
C GLU A 457 6.95 17.99 16.86
N GLU A 458 6.69 18.71 15.77
CA GLU A 458 5.35 19.22 15.45
C GLU A 458 4.35 18.08 15.27
N ARG A 459 4.73 17.02 14.53
CA ARG A 459 3.89 15.83 14.34
C ARG A 459 3.62 15.11 15.67
N LEU A 460 4.64 14.96 16.49
CA LEU A 460 4.49 14.36 17.82
C LEU A 460 3.52 15.17 18.70
N LYS A 461 3.69 16.49 18.72
CA LYS A 461 2.84 17.40 19.48
C LYS A 461 1.38 17.34 19.02
N LYS A 462 1.11 17.43 17.72
CA LYS A 462 -0.26 17.28 17.18
C LYS A 462 -0.90 15.94 17.60
N MET A 463 -0.16 14.85 17.54
CA MET A 463 -0.64 13.55 17.97
C MET A 463 -0.95 13.51 19.48
N GLN A 464 -0.09 14.11 20.31
CA GLN A 464 -0.32 14.18 21.76
C GLN A 464 -1.55 15.02 22.10
N GLU A 465 -1.70 16.20 21.50
CA GLU A 465 -2.88 17.06 21.66
C GLU A 465 -4.16 16.32 21.27
N ARG A 466 -4.15 15.60 20.14
CA ARG A 466 -5.28 14.78 19.71
C ARG A 466 -5.58 13.62 20.66
N ARG A 467 -4.56 12.98 21.22
CA ARG A 467 -4.71 11.92 22.24
C ARG A 467 -5.41 12.46 23.48
N GLU A 468 -4.94 13.59 24.00
CA GLU A 468 -5.53 14.26 25.16
C GLU A 468 -6.98 14.67 24.91
N GLU A 469 -7.26 15.17 23.70
CA GLU A 469 -8.62 15.54 23.28
C GLU A 469 -9.55 14.31 23.30
N ILE A 470 -9.14 13.19 22.73
CA ILE A 470 -9.92 11.93 22.74
C ILE A 470 -10.17 11.47 24.19
N GLU A 471 -9.16 11.49 25.05
CA GLU A 471 -9.31 11.10 26.45
C GLU A 471 -10.27 12.03 27.19
N ARG A 472 -10.23 13.34 26.93
CA ARG A 472 -11.22 14.30 27.50
C ARG A 472 -12.63 13.98 27.04
N ILE A 473 -12.83 13.68 25.76
CA ILE A 473 -14.14 13.29 25.22
C ILE A 473 -14.67 12.04 25.91
N VAL A 474 -13.84 10.99 26.06
CA VAL A 474 -14.23 9.75 26.73
C VAL A 474 -14.63 10.00 28.17
N ARG A 475 -13.81 10.75 28.96
CA ARG A 475 -14.15 11.12 30.34
C ARG A 475 -15.44 11.95 30.44
N LEU A 476 -15.58 12.95 29.56
CA LEU A 476 -16.77 13.82 29.53
C LEU A 476 -18.04 13.03 29.20
N SER A 477 -17.94 12.02 28.33
CA SER A 477 -19.08 11.15 27.96
C SER A 477 -19.62 10.32 29.13
N GLU A 478 -18.84 10.10 30.18
CA GLU A 478 -19.27 9.41 31.41
C GLU A 478 -20.10 10.31 32.33
N THR A 479 -19.82 11.60 32.32
CA THR A 479 -20.42 12.59 33.24
C THR A 479 -21.61 13.33 32.63
N VAL A 480 -21.54 13.69 31.35
CA VAL A 480 -22.63 14.32 30.63
C VAL A 480 -23.78 13.34 30.42
N LYS A 481 -25.00 13.76 30.75
CA LYS A 481 -26.20 12.90 30.68
C LYS A 481 -27.19 13.40 29.64
N ILE A 482 -27.73 12.47 28.88
CA ILE A 482 -28.89 12.67 28.05
C ILE A 482 -30.11 12.55 28.97
N LYS A 483 -30.87 13.66 29.10
CA LYS A 483 -32.06 13.69 29.95
C LYS A 483 -33.19 12.85 29.35
N LYS A 484 -34.14 12.39 30.19
CA LYS A 484 -35.32 11.64 29.77
C LYS A 484 -36.13 12.38 28.70
N GLU A 485 -36.26 13.70 28.82
CA GLU A 485 -37.03 14.54 27.87
C GLU A 485 -36.46 14.50 26.45
N ASN A 486 -35.18 14.18 26.31
CA ASN A 486 -34.47 14.05 25.04
C ASN A 486 -34.42 12.59 24.50
N GLY A 487 -35.13 11.66 25.15
CA GLY A 487 -35.16 10.25 24.77
C GLY A 487 -35.72 9.98 23.37
N GLY A 488 -36.49 10.90 22.79
CA GLY A 488 -37.05 10.80 21.45
C GLY A 488 -36.00 10.71 20.30
N ILE A 489 -34.74 11.07 20.55
CA ILE A 489 -33.65 10.83 19.57
C ILE A 489 -33.46 9.35 19.28
N PHE A 490 -33.60 8.49 20.29
CA PHE A 490 -33.43 7.03 20.11
C PHE A 490 -34.56 6.44 19.27
N GLU A 491 -35.79 6.93 19.42
CA GLU A 491 -36.91 6.50 18.58
C GLU A 491 -36.69 6.91 17.11
N ARG A 492 -36.20 8.13 16.88
CA ARG A 492 -35.95 8.67 15.53
C ARG A 492 -34.83 7.96 14.80
N TYR A 493 -33.76 7.64 15.50
CA TYR A 493 -32.54 7.08 14.88
C TYR A 493 -32.40 5.57 15.04
N GLU A 494 -33.11 4.95 16.01
CA GLU A 494 -32.98 3.52 16.36
C GLU A 494 -34.31 2.78 16.37
N GLY A 495 -35.45 3.51 16.33
CA GLY A 495 -36.77 2.91 16.50
C GLY A 495 -37.02 2.35 17.92
N VAL A 496 -36.25 2.80 18.91
CA VAL A 496 -36.32 2.32 20.31
C VAL A 496 -36.76 3.45 21.21
N GLN A 497 -37.78 3.20 22.06
CA GLN A 497 -38.19 4.16 23.07
C GLN A 497 -37.28 4.08 24.31
N VAL A 498 -36.67 5.20 24.67
CA VAL A 498 -35.84 5.33 25.87
C VAL A 498 -36.38 6.43 26.76
N GLU A 499 -36.90 6.02 27.91
CA GLU A 499 -37.53 6.91 28.89
C GLU A 499 -36.71 7.13 30.17
N LYS A 500 -35.39 7.00 30.07
CA LYS A 500 -34.50 7.18 31.23
C LYS A 500 -33.36 8.12 30.94
N THR A 501 -32.91 8.86 31.95
CA THR A 501 -31.68 9.63 31.89
C THR A 501 -30.49 8.67 31.89
N MET A 502 -29.53 8.85 30.96
CA MET A 502 -28.33 8.02 30.86
C MET A 502 -27.09 8.83 30.50
N PRO A 503 -25.87 8.37 30.84
CA PRO A 503 -24.67 9.00 30.37
C PRO A 503 -24.55 8.96 28.83
N VAL A 504 -23.88 9.96 28.24
CA VAL A 504 -23.57 9.98 26.78
C VAL A 504 -22.84 8.70 26.37
N LYS A 505 -21.92 8.20 27.19
CA LYS A 505 -21.20 6.93 26.96
C LYS A 505 -22.15 5.73 26.72
N GLU A 506 -23.25 5.65 27.49
CA GLU A 506 -24.25 4.58 27.30
C GLU A 506 -25.11 4.85 26.07
N ALA A 507 -25.46 6.11 25.82
CA ALA A 507 -26.20 6.51 24.61
C ALA A 507 -25.44 6.14 23.32
N LEU A 508 -24.14 6.39 23.27
CA LEU A 508 -23.28 6.05 22.13
C LEU A 508 -23.14 4.56 21.83
N LYS A 509 -23.50 3.66 22.77
CA LYS A 509 -23.54 2.22 22.49
C LYS A 509 -24.67 1.81 21.53
N HIS A 510 -25.65 2.66 21.34
CA HIS A 510 -26.69 2.48 20.34
C HIS A 510 -26.11 2.81 18.94
N PRO A 511 -26.22 1.91 17.94
CA PRO A 511 -25.55 2.07 16.65
C PRO A 511 -25.86 3.38 15.92
N GLY A 512 -27.13 3.81 15.87
CA GLY A 512 -27.57 5.04 15.23
C GLY A 512 -27.28 6.32 16.00
N ILE A 513 -26.85 6.23 17.26
CA ILE A 513 -26.52 7.40 18.08
C ILE A 513 -25.03 7.73 17.91
N THR A 514 -24.72 8.86 17.31
CA THR A 514 -23.37 9.38 17.09
C THR A 514 -23.19 10.70 17.82
N PHE A 515 -21.95 11.21 17.92
CA PHE A 515 -21.76 12.57 18.44
C PHE A 515 -22.45 13.63 17.58
N ASP A 516 -22.59 13.41 16.27
CA ASP A 516 -23.35 14.36 15.41
C ASP A 516 -24.85 14.36 15.75
N VAL A 517 -25.45 13.20 16.01
CA VAL A 517 -26.83 13.09 16.50
C VAL A 517 -26.98 13.75 17.88
N LEU A 518 -26.00 13.55 18.76
CA LEU A 518 -26.07 14.12 20.11
C LEU A 518 -25.97 15.65 20.15
N LYS A 519 -25.51 16.32 19.11
CA LYS A 519 -25.55 17.80 18.98
C LYS A 519 -26.95 18.35 19.02
N GLU A 520 -27.98 17.56 18.69
CA GLU A 520 -29.38 17.97 18.77
C GLU A 520 -29.85 18.19 20.23
N VAL A 521 -29.20 17.56 21.20
CA VAL A 521 -29.63 17.52 22.59
C VAL A 521 -28.59 18.02 23.60
N THR A 522 -27.35 18.21 23.20
CA THR A 522 -26.29 18.75 24.03
C THR A 522 -25.16 19.41 23.23
N ASN A 523 -24.68 20.56 23.73
CA ASN A 523 -23.54 21.28 23.16
C ASN A 523 -22.19 20.92 23.85
N ALA A 524 -22.20 19.98 24.80
CA ALA A 524 -21.04 19.67 25.64
C ALA A 524 -19.80 19.19 24.85
N PHE A 525 -19.98 18.77 23.61
CA PHE A 525 -18.93 18.24 22.74
C PHE A 525 -18.62 19.14 21.53
N SER A 526 -19.17 20.36 21.47
CA SER A 526 -19.06 21.23 20.30
C SER A 526 -17.65 21.82 20.07
N GLU A 527 -16.84 21.88 21.12
CA GLU A 527 -15.46 22.39 21.05
C GLU A 527 -14.46 21.39 20.45
N PHE A 528 -14.81 20.10 20.39
CA PHE A 528 -13.91 19.05 20.00
C PHE A 528 -13.85 18.85 18.47
N SER A 529 -12.69 18.45 17.98
CA SER A 529 -12.49 18.14 16.57
C SER A 529 -13.31 16.93 16.11
N LYS A 530 -13.79 16.97 14.85
CA LYS A 530 -14.54 15.85 14.26
C LYS A 530 -13.75 14.54 14.30
N SER A 531 -12.43 14.60 14.08
CA SER A 531 -11.54 13.44 14.07
C SER A 531 -11.40 12.81 15.45
N ALA A 532 -11.30 13.62 16.51
CA ALA A 532 -11.23 13.12 17.89
C ALA A 532 -12.58 12.55 18.35
N LEU A 533 -13.68 13.23 18.03
CA LEU A 533 -15.04 12.73 18.30
C LEU A 533 -15.26 11.35 17.64
N PHE A 534 -14.89 11.20 16.37
CA PHE A 534 -15.01 9.91 15.67
C PHE A 534 -14.21 8.81 16.35
N SER A 535 -12.93 9.07 16.68
CA SER A 535 -12.09 8.08 17.35
C SER A 535 -12.61 7.70 18.73
N ALA A 536 -13.09 8.68 19.53
CA ALA A 536 -13.70 8.44 20.83
C ALA A 536 -15.00 7.62 20.70
N GLU A 537 -15.83 7.92 19.72
CA GLU A 537 -17.06 7.17 19.44
C GLU A 537 -16.75 5.70 19.15
N VAL A 538 -15.76 5.43 18.30
CA VAL A 538 -15.36 4.05 18.00
C VAL A 538 -14.82 3.35 19.25
N MET A 539 -13.99 4.01 20.06
CA MET A 539 -13.49 3.44 21.30
C MET A 539 -14.63 3.06 22.27
N ILE A 540 -15.66 3.89 22.37
CA ILE A 540 -16.81 3.66 23.26
C ILE A 540 -17.70 2.53 22.70
N LYS A 541 -18.10 2.61 21.44
CA LYS A 541 -19.01 1.64 20.81
C LYS A 541 -18.41 0.21 20.75
N TYR A 542 -17.13 0.13 20.50
CA TYR A 542 -16.46 -1.16 20.26
C TYR A 542 -15.56 -1.63 21.42
N ALA A 543 -15.69 -1.02 22.62
CA ALA A 543 -14.86 -1.33 23.78
C ALA A 543 -14.73 -2.83 24.05
N GLY A 544 -15.85 -3.57 24.12
CA GLY A 544 -15.84 -5.01 24.39
C GLY A 544 -15.20 -5.86 23.27
N TYR A 545 -15.22 -5.38 22.02
CA TYR A 545 -14.52 -6.05 20.92
C TYR A 545 -13.02 -5.77 20.97
N LEU A 546 -12.62 -4.54 21.31
CA LEU A 546 -11.21 -4.16 21.50
C LEU A 546 -10.57 -4.96 22.64
N GLU A 547 -11.28 -5.16 23.76
CA GLU A 547 -10.81 -6.01 24.87
C GLU A 547 -10.57 -7.47 24.44
N LYS A 548 -11.44 -8.02 23.59
CA LYS A 548 -11.27 -9.36 23.02
C LYS A 548 -10.06 -9.44 22.08
N GLU A 549 -9.90 -8.42 21.20
CA GLU A 549 -8.70 -8.34 20.34
C GLU A 549 -7.43 -8.24 21.19
N ASP A 550 -7.42 -7.44 22.26
CA ASP A 550 -6.27 -7.30 23.16
C ASP A 550 -5.89 -8.62 23.85
N ALA A 551 -6.88 -9.43 24.22
CA ALA A 551 -6.63 -10.76 24.77
C ALA A 551 -5.99 -11.69 23.72
N ALA A 552 -6.53 -11.72 22.50
CA ALA A 552 -5.98 -12.51 21.40
C ALA A 552 -4.54 -12.06 21.02
N ILE A 553 -4.28 -10.76 21.03
CA ILE A 553 -2.94 -10.19 20.79
C ILE A 553 -1.94 -10.65 21.85
N ARG A 554 -2.32 -10.61 23.15
CA ARG A 554 -1.42 -11.09 24.21
C ARG A 554 -1.03 -12.55 24.02
N ASP A 555 -1.95 -13.40 23.58
CA ASP A 555 -1.66 -14.81 23.33
C ASP A 555 -0.78 -15.01 22.08
N ALA A 556 -1.04 -14.26 21.00
CA ALA A 556 -0.21 -14.29 19.80
C ALA A 556 1.22 -13.80 20.06
N ARG A 557 1.40 -12.72 20.83
CA ARG A 557 2.73 -12.18 21.19
C ARG A 557 3.60 -13.19 21.93
N ARG A 558 3.02 -14.06 22.76
CA ARG A 558 3.77 -15.14 23.42
C ARG A 558 4.46 -16.10 22.44
N LEU A 559 3.91 -16.27 21.24
CA LEU A 559 4.55 -17.06 20.18
C LEU A 559 5.59 -16.24 19.41
N GLU A 560 5.35 -14.93 19.20
CA GLU A 560 6.31 -14.04 18.55
C GLU A 560 7.58 -13.81 19.38
N GLU A 561 7.47 -13.81 20.71
CA GLU A 561 8.61 -13.70 21.61
C GLU A 561 9.52 -14.94 21.62
N LYS A 562 9.05 -16.06 21.05
CA LYS A 562 9.84 -17.30 20.97
C LYS A 562 10.67 -17.31 19.68
N ILE A 563 11.91 -16.86 19.81
CA ILE A 563 12.87 -16.81 18.70
C ILE A 563 13.32 -18.23 18.36
N LEU A 564 13.36 -18.54 17.07
CA LEU A 564 13.91 -19.76 16.52
C LEU A 564 15.40 -19.54 16.18
N PRO A 565 16.32 -20.43 16.59
CA PRO A 565 17.73 -20.34 16.23
C PRO A 565 17.92 -20.31 14.71
N GLU A 566 18.83 -19.46 14.21
CA GLU A 566 19.11 -19.37 12.78
C GLU A 566 19.70 -20.66 12.20
N ASP A 567 20.43 -21.43 13.02
CA ASP A 567 21.13 -22.66 12.66
C ASP A 567 20.31 -23.95 12.87
N ILE A 568 19.03 -23.82 13.29
CA ILE A 568 18.16 -24.97 13.55
C ILE A 568 18.11 -25.92 12.34
N ASP A 569 18.40 -27.19 12.55
CA ASP A 569 18.20 -28.25 11.55
C ASP A 569 16.82 -28.87 11.68
N TYR A 570 15.87 -28.35 10.89
CA TYR A 570 14.50 -28.84 10.85
C TYR A 570 14.39 -30.29 10.37
N ASN A 571 15.38 -30.82 9.63
CA ASN A 571 15.37 -32.19 9.15
C ASN A 571 15.71 -33.19 10.27
N ALA A 572 16.50 -32.77 11.24
CA ALA A 572 16.85 -33.57 12.40
C ALA A 572 15.73 -33.67 13.46
N LEU A 573 14.72 -32.80 13.38
CA LEU A 573 13.63 -32.80 14.36
C LEU A 573 12.63 -33.94 14.11
N SER A 574 12.68 -34.96 14.98
CA SER A 574 11.67 -36.01 14.99
C SER A 574 10.30 -35.43 15.37
N GLY A 575 9.23 -35.89 14.70
CA GLY A 575 7.87 -35.41 14.94
C GLY A 575 7.38 -34.28 14.02
N LEU A 576 8.27 -33.57 13.31
CA LEU A 576 7.86 -32.67 12.24
C LEU A 576 7.42 -33.47 10.99
N ARG A 577 6.31 -33.06 10.37
CA ARG A 577 5.87 -33.63 9.09
C ARG A 577 6.83 -33.23 7.97
N ILE A 578 6.93 -34.04 6.92
CA ILE A 578 7.84 -33.83 5.78
C ILE A 578 7.60 -32.45 5.15
N GLU A 579 6.32 -32.08 4.90
CA GLU A 579 5.97 -30.77 4.35
C GLU A 579 6.44 -29.62 5.26
N ALA A 580 6.20 -29.74 6.58
CA ALA A 580 6.63 -28.72 7.53
C ALA A 580 8.16 -28.58 7.56
N ARG A 581 8.92 -29.68 7.54
CA ARG A 581 10.39 -29.64 7.48
C ARG A 581 10.89 -28.89 6.23
N GLN A 582 10.36 -29.23 5.06
CA GLN A 582 10.75 -28.59 3.79
C GLN A 582 10.44 -27.09 3.81
N LYS A 583 9.26 -26.71 4.28
CA LYS A 583 8.83 -25.32 4.37
C LYS A 583 9.65 -24.51 5.37
N LEU A 584 9.83 -25.03 6.58
CA LEU A 584 10.60 -24.38 7.62
C LEU A 584 12.09 -24.23 7.23
N SER A 585 12.70 -25.28 6.63
CA SER A 585 14.07 -25.22 6.12
C SER A 585 14.26 -24.18 5.03
N LYS A 586 13.26 -24.01 4.16
CA LYS A 586 13.31 -23.04 3.06
C LYS A 586 13.08 -21.61 3.53
N ILE A 587 12.06 -21.39 4.38
CA ILE A 587 11.60 -20.04 4.79
C ILE A 587 12.46 -19.49 5.92
N ARG A 588 12.95 -20.37 6.82
CA ARG A 588 13.73 -19.97 8.00
C ARG A 588 13.04 -18.86 8.82
N PRO A 589 11.84 -19.13 9.39
CA PRO A 589 11.15 -18.13 10.19
C PRO A 589 11.97 -17.74 11.42
N ALA A 590 11.96 -16.46 11.77
CA ALA A 590 12.70 -15.95 12.92
C ALA A 590 12.00 -16.27 14.27
N THR A 591 10.67 -16.43 14.26
CA THR A 591 9.88 -16.66 15.46
C THR A 591 8.94 -17.86 15.30
N LEU A 592 8.50 -18.40 16.43
CA LEU A 592 7.48 -19.46 16.43
C LEU A 592 6.13 -18.95 15.89
N GLY A 593 5.81 -17.68 16.13
CA GLY A 593 4.63 -17.02 15.56
C GLY A 593 4.69 -17.00 14.03
N GLN A 594 5.83 -16.60 13.45
CA GLN A 594 6.03 -16.68 11.99
C GLN A 594 5.89 -18.12 11.47
N ALA A 595 6.51 -19.09 12.15
CA ALA A 595 6.41 -20.50 11.78
C ALA A 595 4.95 -20.97 11.71
N SER A 596 4.10 -20.53 12.67
CA SER A 596 2.69 -20.91 12.73
C SER A 596 1.84 -20.40 11.55
N ARG A 597 2.29 -19.33 10.88
CA ARG A 597 1.60 -18.72 9.71
C ARG A 597 2.03 -19.31 8.36
N ILE A 598 3.06 -20.14 8.35
CA ILE A 598 3.53 -20.80 7.12
C ILE A 598 2.50 -21.84 6.67
N SER A 599 2.03 -21.71 5.44
CA SER A 599 1.11 -22.71 4.86
C SER A 599 1.76 -24.09 4.83
N GLY A 600 1.11 -25.11 5.40
CA GLY A 600 1.64 -26.47 5.52
C GLY A 600 2.31 -26.76 6.88
N VAL A 601 2.46 -25.78 7.76
CA VAL A 601 2.85 -25.97 9.17
C VAL A 601 1.57 -26.03 10.03
N SER A 602 1.40 -27.12 10.77
CA SER A 602 0.21 -27.34 11.62
C SER A 602 0.47 -26.99 13.08
N PRO A 603 -0.58 -26.88 13.91
CA PRO A 603 -0.42 -26.73 15.35
C PRO A 603 0.43 -27.84 16.02
N ALA A 604 0.38 -29.07 15.48
CA ALA A 604 1.21 -30.17 15.97
C ALA A 604 2.71 -29.92 15.69
N ASP A 605 3.05 -29.42 14.50
CA ASP A 605 4.42 -29.05 14.16
C ASP A 605 4.94 -27.91 15.06
N ILE A 606 4.08 -26.93 15.40
CA ILE A 606 4.39 -25.85 16.34
C ILE A 606 4.66 -26.40 17.75
N THR A 607 3.91 -27.42 18.17
CA THR A 607 4.17 -28.09 19.46
C THR A 607 5.54 -28.76 19.48
N VAL A 608 5.95 -29.41 18.39
CA VAL A 608 7.30 -30.00 18.26
C VAL A 608 8.39 -28.94 18.39
N LEU A 609 8.23 -27.79 17.71
CA LEU A 609 9.17 -26.67 17.82
C LEU A 609 9.21 -26.07 19.24
N LEU A 610 8.05 -25.99 19.92
CA LEU A 610 7.97 -25.55 21.33
C LEU A 610 8.74 -26.49 22.28
N ILE A 611 8.63 -27.80 22.08
CA ILE A 611 9.36 -28.79 22.86
C ILE A 611 10.85 -28.65 22.59
N TYR A 612 11.25 -28.55 21.34
CA TYR A 612 12.65 -28.33 20.96
C TYR A 612 13.25 -27.10 21.67
N LEU A 613 12.57 -25.94 21.62
CA LEU A 613 13.04 -24.71 22.28
C LEU A 613 13.13 -24.83 23.83
N LYS A 614 12.41 -25.76 24.43
CA LYS A 614 12.50 -26.05 25.88
C LYS A 614 13.65 -27.01 26.23
N THR A 615 13.99 -27.92 25.32
CA THR A 615 15.02 -28.94 25.52
C THR A 615 16.40 -28.50 25.05
N ALA A 616 16.49 -27.55 24.15
CA ALA A 616 17.75 -26.98 23.63
C ALA A 616 18.35 -25.89 24.55
N LYS A 617 17.73 -25.60 25.67
CA LYS A 617 18.26 -24.80 26.78
C LYS A 617 18.93 -25.72 27.80
#